data_c2ba44dc9375c080c11f5d800a2e37a2
#
_entry.id   c2ba44dc9375c080c11f5d800a2e37a2
#
_cell.length_a   1.000
_cell.length_b   1.000
_cell.length_c   1.000
_cell.angle_alpha   90.00
_cell.angle_beta   90.00
_cell.angle_gamma   90.00
#
_symmetry.space_group_name_H-M   'P 1'
#
loop_
_entity.id
_entity.type
_entity.pdbx_description
1 polymer ?
#
loop_
_entity_poly.entity_id
_entity_poly.type
_entity_poly.pdbx_seq_one_letter_code
_entity_poly.pdbx_strand_id
1 'polypeptide(L)'
;MSDSPSAAAEIMDGVYGALRAHGYADLTMQDIADECSKSKSLLHYHYDTKEDLLVAFLEYIISDSEERIAARADDPPVDRLVQFVGWFVFAPDEADREAFHIALLELRTQGPFNERIREQLARSDRLLRGTVADILADGIEAGVFRDVDVEETAALLVA
;
A
#
# COMPACT_ATOMS: atom_id res chain seq x y z
N MET A 1 -10.83 -18.31 18.77
CA MET A 1 -9.41 -18.63 18.55
C MET A 1 -8.78 -17.40 17.98
N SER A 2 -7.91 -16.76 18.72
CA SER A 2 -7.12 -15.64 18.19
C SER A 2 -6.10 -16.25 17.24
N ASP A 3 -6.27 -16.05 15.93
CA ASP A 3 -5.20 -16.31 14.99
C ASP A 3 -4.04 -15.38 15.38
N SER A 4 -2.99 -15.96 15.93
CA SER A 4 -1.75 -15.24 16.12
C SER A 4 -1.26 -14.83 14.72
N PRO A 5 -0.93 -13.56 14.48
CA PRO A 5 -0.43 -13.12 13.19
C PRO A 5 0.76 -14.00 12.80
N SER A 6 0.86 -14.34 11.51
CA SER A 6 2.01 -15.11 11.02
C SER A 6 3.31 -14.31 11.28
N ALA A 7 4.44 -15.00 11.43
CA ALA A 7 5.72 -14.32 11.60
C ALA A 7 6.01 -13.33 10.47
N ALA A 8 5.53 -13.62 9.26
CA ALA A 8 5.61 -12.71 8.13
C ALA A 8 4.78 -11.45 8.35
N ALA A 9 3.53 -11.54 8.83
CA ALA A 9 2.70 -10.38 9.12
C ALA A 9 3.31 -9.50 10.21
N GLU A 10 3.86 -10.09 11.29
CA GLU A 10 4.56 -9.33 12.33
C GLU A 10 5.78 -8.57 11.79
N ILE A 11 6.54 -9.18 10.86
CA ILE A 11 7.66 -8.51 10.21
C ILE A 11 7.15 -7.34 9.35
N MET A 12 6.08 -7.51 8.59
CA MET A 12 5.51 -6.45 7.75
C MET A 12 4.97 -5.29 8.57
N ASP A 13 4.32 -5.55 9.71
CA ASP A 13 3.91 -4.52 10.66
C ASP A 13 5.12 -3.77 11.25
N GLY A 14 6.21 -4.49 11.52
CA GLY A 14 7.48 -3.88 11.95
C GLY A 14 8.11 -2.99 10.88
N VAL A 15 8.05 -3.38 9.61
CA VAL A 15 8.50 -2.55 8.49
C VAL A 15 7.67 -1.27 8.41
N TYR A 16 6.35 -1.38 8.53
CA TYR A 16 5.45 -0.23 8.55
C TYR A 16 5.81 0.75 9.67
N GLY A 17 5.96 0.25 10.91
CA GLY A 17 6.34 1.06 12.08
C GLY A 17 7.70 1.74 11.92
N ALA A 18 8.70 0.99 11.44
CA ALA A 18 10.04 1.50 11.21
C ALA A 18 10.11 2.57 10.10
N LEU A 19 9.37 2.38 9.00
CA LEU A 19 9.25 3.39 7.94
C LEU A 19 8.63 4.69 8.45
N ARG A 20 7.59 4.60 9.29
CA ARG A 20 6.97 5.78 9.91
C ARG A 20 7.91 6.51 10.84
N ALA A 21 8.71 5.78 11.62
CA ALA A 21 9.60 6.36 12.62
C ALA A 21 10.88 6.95 12.02
N HIS A 22 11.43 6.34 10.97
CA HIS A 22 12.77 6.66 10.44
C HIS A 22 12.77 7.17 8.99
N GLY A 23 11.69 6.99 8.23
CA GLY A 23 11.67 7.20 6.79
C GLY A 23 12.48 6.14 6.05
N TYR A 24 12.51 6.20 4.70
CA TYR A 24 13.25 5.22 3.90
C TYR A 24 14.77 5.39 3.99
N ALA A 25 15.26 6.64 3.93
CA ALA A 25 16.69 6.94 3.81
C ALA A 25 17.51 6.44 5.02
N ASP A 26 16.99 6.66 6.22
CA ASP A 26 17.66 6.32 7.48
C ASP A 26 17.31 4.92 8.00
N LEU A 27 16.36 4.23 7.36
CA LEU A 27 15.89 2.91 7.78
C LEU A 27 16.99 1.85 7.71
N THR A 28 17.17 1.11 8.80
CA THR A 28 18.09 -0.02 8.90
C THR A 28 17.35 -1.33 9.22
N MET A 29 18.02 -2.47 8.97
CA MET A 29 17.49 -3.78 9.38
C MET A 29 17.33 -3.89 10.91
N GLN A 30 18.15 -3.16 11.68
CA GLN A 30 18.04 -3.13 13.14
C GLN A 30 16.77 -2.39 13.59
N ASP A 31 16.43 -1.26 12.96
CA ASP A 31 15.21 -0.52 13.27
C ASP A 31 13.96 -1.38 13.05
N ILE A 32 13.94 -2.13 11.94
CA ILE A 32 12.85 -3.07 11.65
C ILE A 32 12.80 -4.20 12.68
N ALA A 33 13.96 -4.77 13.05
CA ALA A 33 14.03 -5.82 14.05
C ALA A 33 13.50 -5.36 15.41
N ASP A 34 13.84 -4.14 15.81
CA ASP A 34 13.40 -3.54 17.07
C ASP A 34 11.88 -3.32 17.07
N GLU A 35 11.30 -2.83 15.97
CA GLU A 35 9.85 -2.63 15.83
C GLU A 35 9.04 -3.93 15.88
N CYS A 36 9.49 -4.98 15.22
CA CYS A 36 8.78 -6.26 15.23
C CYS A 36 9.17 -7.19 16.38
N SER A 37 10.01 -6.74 17.33
CA SER A 37 10.50 -7.54 18.45
C SER A 37 11.15 -8.88 18.01
N LYS A 38 11.81 -8.86 16.87
CA LYS A 38 12.54 -10.02 16.31
C LYS A 38 14.02 -9.73 16.31
N SER A 39 14.84 -10.79 16.23
CA SER A 39 16.28 -10.61 16.07
C SER A 39 16.64 -10.19 14.65
N LYS A 40 17.65 -9.34 14.52
CA LYS A 40 18.24 -9.00 13.21
C LYS A 40 18.68 -10.24 12.42
N SER A 41 19.15 -11.26 13.12
CA SER A 41 19.55 -12.55 12.52
C SER A 41 18.33 -13.27 11.90
N LEU A 42 17.17 -13.20 12.51
CA LEU A 42 15.96 -13.78 11.95
C LEU A 42 15.52 -13.04 10.68
N LEU A 43 15.61 -11.71 10.67
CA LEU A 43 15.33 -10.93 9.46
C LEU A 43 16.28 -11.31 8.33
N HIS A 44 17.59 -11.41 8.60
CA HIS A 44 18.59 -11.84 7.61
C HIS A 44 18.45 -13.30 7.17
N TYR A 45 17.81 -14.14 7.95
CA TYR A 45 17.45 -15.49 7.51
C TYR A 45 16.42 -15.49 6.37
N HIS A 46 15.48 -14.54 6.39
CA HIS A 46 14.42 -14.43 5.39
C HIS A 46 14.70 -13.43 4.27
N TYR A 47 15.49 -12.39 4.55
CA TYR A 47 15.76 -11.27 3.64
C TYR A 47 17.25 -10.90 3.68
N ASP A 48 17.92 -11.02 2.56
CA ASP A 48 19.37 -10.75 2.49
C ASP A 48 19.67 -9.27 2.70
N THR A 49 18.83 -8.40 2.16
CA THR A 49 19.02 -6.94 2.18
C THR A 49 17.77 -6.20 2.67
N LYS A 50 17.95 -4.94 3.05
CA LYS A 50 16.82 -4.01 3.32
C LYS A 50 15.90 -3.88 2.12
N GLU A 51 16.47 -3.82 0.93
CA GLU A 51 15.72 -3.72 -0.33
C GLU A 51 14.84 -4.94 -0.58
N ASP A 52 15.34 -6.16 -0.30
CA ASP A 52 14.53 -7.38 -0.40
C ASP A 52 13.33 -7.36 0.54
N LEU A 53 13.54 -6.89 1.76
CA LEU A 53 12.49 -6.74 2.76
C LEU A 53 11.45 -5.68 2.35
N LEU A 54 11.91 -4.56 1.78
CA LEU A 54 11.01 -3.50 1.30
C LEU A 54 10.20 -3.93 0.07
N VAL A 55 10.78 -4.71 -0.84
CA VAL A 55 10.03 -5.32 -1.95
C VAL A 55 8.94 -6.24 -1.41
N ALA A 56 9.26 -7.12 -0.45
CA ALA A 56 8.27 -7.99 0.19
C ALA A 56 7.17 -7.19 0.92
N PHE A 57 7.53 -6.08 1.55
CA PHE A 57 6.58 -5.18 2.19
C PHE A 57 5.62 -4.54 1.16
N LEU A 58 6.14 -4.05 0.03
CA LEU A 58 5.29 -3.53 -1.04
C LEU A 58 4.34 -4.60 -1.60
N GLU A 59 4.83 -5.82 -1.82
CA GLU A 59 3.98 -6.96 -2.22
C GLU A 59 2.87 -7.22 -1.20
N TYR A 60 3.21 -7.20 0.08
CA TYR A 60 2.25 -7.42 1.17
C TYR A 60 1.15 -6.36 1.20
N ILE A 61 1.49 -5.07 1.17
CA ILE A 61 0.49 -3.99 1.21
C ILE A 61 -0.38 -3.94 -0.05
N ILE A 62 0.17 -4.28 -1.21
CA ILE A 62 -0.59 -4.36 -2.47
C ILE A 62 -1.57 -5.52 -2.40
N SER A 63 -1.14 -6.70 -1.94
CA SER A 63 -2.01 -7.87 -1.81
C SER A 63 -3.12 -7.66 -0.78
N ASP A 64 -2.83 -7.04 0.36
CA ASP A 64 -3.84 -6.65 1.35
C ASP A 64 -4.86 -5.66 0.76
N SER A 65 -4.38 -4.71 -0.05
CA SER A 65 -5.26 -3.75 -0.75
C SER A 65 -6.15 -4.46 -1.79
N GLU A 66 -5.61 -5.41 -2.57
CA GLU A 66 -6.38 -6.24 -3.51
C GLU A 66 -7.50 -7.00 -2.80
N GLU A 67 -7.22 -7.62 -1.65
CA GLU A 67 -8.21 -8.35 -0.86
C GLU A 67 -9.31 -7.43 -0.33
N ARG A 68 -8.95 -6.25 0.19
CA ARG A 68 -9.91 -5.26 0.69
C ARG A 68 -10.81 -4.72 -0.43
N ILE A 69 -10.26 -4.46 -1.60
CA ILE A 69 -11.01 -4.01 -2.78
C ILE A 69 -11.98 -5.11 -3.22
N ALA A 70 -11.51 -6.36 -3.33
CA ALA A 70 -12.32 -7.50 -3.73
C ALA A 70 -13.48 -7.78 -2.75
N ALA A 71 -13.24 -7.66 -1.45
CA ALA A 71 -14.26 -7.85 -0.42
C ALA A 71 -15.44 -6.86 -0.52
N ARG A 72 -15.28 -5.77 -1.24
CA ARG A 72 -16.28 -4.70 -1.42
C ARG A 72 -16.76 -4.55 -2.86
N ALA A 73 -16.44 -5.49 -3.71
CA ALA A 73 -16.80 -5.43 -5.14
C ALA A 73 -18.31 -5.30 -5.37
N ASP A 74 -19.13 -5.87 -4.47
CA ASP A 74 -20.59 -5.85 -4.55
C ASP A 74 -21.24 -4.64 -3.84
N ASP A 75 -20.45 -3.79 -3.15
CA ASP A 75 -20.96 -2.58 -2.52
C ASP A 75 -21.40 -1.55 -3.59
N PRO A 76 -22.36 -0.65 -3.28
CA PRO A 76 -22.76 0.42 -4.20
C PRO A 76 -21.57 1.28 -4.65
N PRO A 77 -21.51 1.72 -5.93
CA PRO A 77 -20.37 2.48 -6.47
C PRO A 77 -20.01 3.73 -5.66
N VAL A 78 -21.00 4.43 -5.11
CA VAL A 78 -20.76 5.61 -4.26
C VAL A 78 -20.01 5.22 -2.98
N ASP A 79 -20.42 4.14 -2.33
CA ASP A 79 -19.81 3.67 -1.09
C ASP A 79 -18.37 3.18 -1.34
N ARG A 80 -18.15 2.48 -2.44
CA ARG A 80 -16.81 2.05 -2.88
C ARG A 80 -15.89 3.24 -3.12
N LEU A 81 -16.38 4.29 -3.79
CA LEU A 81 -15.60 5.50 -4.05
C LEU A 81 -15.27 6.26 -2.77
N VAL A 82 -16.25 6.45 -1.88
CA VAL A 82 -16.04 7.11 -0.58
C VAL A 82 -15.00 6.38 0.25
N GLN A 83 -15.04 5.06 0.27
CA GLN A 83 -14.06 4.27 1.01
C GLN A 83 -12.67 4.30 0.38
N PHE A 84 -12.60 4.21 -0.96
CA PHE A 84 -11.34 4.33 -1.68
C PHE A 84 -10.65 5.67 -1.37
N VAL A 85 -11.38 6.78 -1.49
CA VAL A 85 -10.87 8.11 -1.12
C VAL A 85 -10.52 8.17 0.37
N GLY A 86 -11.36 7.56 1.22
CA GLY A 86 -11.15 7.52 2.67
C GLY A 86 -9.82 6.91 3.09
N TRP A 87 -9.35 5.89 2.38
CA TRP A 87 -8.03 5.28 2.66
C TRP A 87 -6.87 6.25 2.47
N PHE A 88 -6.99 7.20 1.55
CA PHE A 88 -5.95 8.19 1.24
C PHE A 88 -6.12 9.49 2.03
N VAL A 89 -7.37 9.88 2.37
CA VAL A 89 -7.68 11.19 2.94
C VAL A 89 -7.92 11.13 4.45
N PHE A 90 -8.56 10.06 4.94
CA PHE A 90 -9.03 9.95 6.33
C PHE A 90 -8.39 8.76 7.06
N ALA A 91 -7.13 8.87 7.49
CA ALA A 91 -6.58 7.91 8.43
C ALA A 91 -6.91 8.31 9.88
N PRO A 92 -7.04 7.34 10.80
CA PRO A 92 -7.34 7.62 12.20
C PRO A 92 -6.31 8.49 12.91
N ASP A 93 -5.06 8.44 12.46
CA ASP A 93 -3.97 9.29 12.93
C ASP A 93 -3.32 10.02 11.74
N GLU A 94 -3.48 11.35 11.72
CA GLU A 94 -3.01 12.19 10.61
C GLU A 94 -1.47 12.22 10.54
N ALA A 95 -0.80 12.28 11.68
CA ALA A 95 0.66 12.34 11.75
C ALA A 95 1.30 11.03 11.26
N ASP A 96 0.74 9.90 11.64
CA ASP A 96 1.20 8.58 11.21
C ASP A 96 1.01 8.35 9.71
N ARG A 97 -0.12 8.82 9.16
CA ARG A 97 -0.38 8.76 7.73
C ARG A 97 0.59 9.63 6.94
N GLU A 98 0.84 10.86 7.38
CA GLU A 98 1.78 11.77 6.72
C GLU A 98 3.18 11.17 6.68
N ALA A 99 3.68 10.67 7.80
CA ALA A 99 4.99 10.03 7.89
C ALA A 99 5.09 8.81 6.95
N PHE A 100 4.06 7.99 6.88
CA PHE A 100 4.02 6.84 5.99
C PHE A 100 3.99 7.25 4.51
N HIS A 101 3.20 8.26 4.15
CA HIS A 101 3.15 8.78 2.77
C HIS A 101 4.48 9.38 2.34
N ILE A 102 5.18 10.11 3.23
CA ILE A 102 6.53 10.62 2.96
C ILE A 102 7.48 9.44 2.69
N ALA A 103 7.47 8.41 3.53
CA ALA A 103 8.31 7.23 3.34
C ALA A 103 8.03 6.50 2.02
N LEU A 104 6.75 6.41 1.61
CA LEU A 104 6.38 5.86 0.30
C LEU A 104 6.88 6.73 -0.87
N LEU A 105 6.84 8.06 -0.74
CA LEU A 105 7.40 8.97 -1.75
C LEU A 105 8.91 8.80 -1.86
N GLU A 106 9.62 8.70 -0.73
CA GLU A 106 11.05 8.39 -0.72
C GLU A 106 11.35 7.05 -1.41
N LEU A 107 10.54 6.02 -1.11
CA LEU A 107 10.68 4.70 -1.74
C LEU A 107 10.41 4.75 -3.25
N ARG A 108 9.47 5.57 -3.71
CA ARG A 108 9.21 5.82 -5.14
C ARG A 108 10.44 6.37 -5.87
N THR A 109 11.28 7.17 -5.21
CA THR A 109 12.52 7.69 -5.80
C THR A 109 13.54 6.58 -6.11
N GLN A 110 13.39 5.40 -5.53
CA GLN A 110 14.25 4.25 -5.78
C GLN A 110 13.86 3.47 -7.04
N GLY A 111 12.66 3.66 -7.57
CA GLY A 111 12.17 2.97 -8.76
C GLY A 111 13.12 3.05 -9.97
N PRO A 112 13.73 4.20 -10.30
CA PRO A 112 14.71 4.31 -11.37
C PRO A 112 15.98 3.46 -11.17
N PHE A 113 16.33 3.15 -9.93
CA PHE A 113 17.57 2.47 -9.55
C PHE A 113 17.36 1.01 -9.13
N ASN A 114 16.14 0.61 -8.84
CA ASN A 114 15.78 -0.74 -8.41
C ASN A 114 14.57 -1.26 -9.20
N GLU A 115 14.83 -2.22 -10.08
CA GLU A 115 13.80 -2.79 -10.97
C GLU A 115 12.67 -3.46 -10.19
N ARG A 116 12.97 -4.19 -9.14
CA ARG A 116 11.96 -4.90 -8.32
C ARG A 116 11.02 -3.91 -7.60
N ILE A 117 11.57 -2.82 -7.06
CA ILE A 117 10.75 -1.74 -6.48
C ILE A 117 9.89 -1.10 -7.56
N ARG A 118 10.46 -0.80 -8.74
CA ARG A 118 9.72 -0.23 -9.87
C ARG A 118 8.55 -1.11 -10.31
N GLU A 119 8.75 -2.42 -10.37
CA GLU A 119 7.69 -3.39 -10.71
C GLU A 119 6.54 -3.35 -9.71
N GLN A 120 6.83 -3.33 -8.40
CA GLN A 120 5.80 -3.24 -7.37
C GLN A 120 5.05 -1.90 -7.41
N LEU A 121 5.75 -0.79 -7.61
CA LEU A 121 5.11 0.52 -7.79
C LEU A 121 4.19 0.55 -9.00
N ALA A 122 4.63 -0.01 -10.14
CA ALA A 122 3.81 -0.12 -11.34
C ALA A 122 2.60 -1.04 -11.14
N ARG A 123 2.73 -2.11 -10.36
CA ARG A 123 1.60 -2.98 -9.95
C ARG A 123 0.60 -2.20 -9.12
N SER A 124 1.06 -1.44 -8.12
CA SER A 124 0.22 -0.58 -7.30
C SER A 124 -0.55 0.44 -8.15
N ASP A 125 0.13 1.15 -9.06
CA ASP A 125 -0.50 2.14 -9.92
C ASP A 125 -1.59 1.51 -10.81
N ARG A 126 -1.35 0.33 -11.37
CA ARG A 126 -2.36 -0.41 -12.15
C ARG A 126 -3.56 -0.81 -11.30
N LEU A 127 -3.32 -1.31 -10.07
CA LEU A 127 -4.39 -1.69 -9.15
C LEU A 127 -5.28 -0.50 -8.82
N LEU A 128 -4.68 0.63 -8.43
CA LEU A 128 -5.43 1.83 -8.03
C LEU A 128 -6.23 2.41 -9.20
N ARG A 129 -5.61 2.55 -10.38
CA ARG A 129 -6.30 3.04 -11.59
C ARG A 129 -7.42 2.11 -12.02
N GLY A 130 -7.18 0.81 -12.06
CA GLY A 130 -8.20 -0.18 -12.40
C GLY A 130 -9.37 -0.15 -11.44
N THR A 131 -9.10 -0.05 -10.13
CA THR A 131 -10.15 0.05 -9.11
C THR A 131 -11.03 1.30 -9.31
N VAL A 132 -10.43 2.47 -9.53
CA VAL A 132 -11.19 3.70 -9.77
C VAL A 132 -11.97 3.60 -11.08
N ALA A 133 -11.37 3.07 -12.14
CA ALA A 133 -12.04 2.88 -13.43
C ALA A 133 -13.27 1.97 -13.30
N ASP A 134 -13.16 0.85 -12.59
CA ASP A 134 -14.27 -0.07 -12.35
C ASP A 134 -15.39 0.60 -11.55
N ILE A 135 -15.06 1.34 -10.49
CA ILE A 135 -16.03 2.07 -9.68
C ILE A 135 -16.76 3.13 -10.52
N LEU A 136 -16.04 3.87 -11.35
CA LEU A 136 -16.64 4.89 -12.23
C LEU A 136 -17.55 4.26 -13.27
N ALA A 137 -17.10 3.18 -13.94
CA ALA A 137 -17.90 2.47 -14.92
C ALA A 137 -19.21 1.94 -14.32
N ASP A 138 -19.15 1.26 -13.18
CA ASP A 138 -20.31 0.75 -12.46
C ASP A 138 -21.27 1.87 -12.05
N GLY A 139 -20.74 3.00 -11.59
CA GLY A 139 -21.54 4.16 -11.19
C GLY A 139 -22.22 4.87 -12.34
N ILE A 140 -21.59 4.94 -13.51
CA ILE A 140 -22.17 5.46 -14.75
C ILE A 140 -23.29 4.53 -15.23
N GLU A 141 -23.03 3.20 -15.27
CA GLU A 141 -24.02 2.21 -15.66
C GLU A 141 -25.24 2.22 -14.73
N ALA A 142 -25.03 2.36 -13.43
CA ALA A 142 -26.10 2.48 -12.43
C ALA A 142 -26.82 3.85 -12.45
N GLY A 143 -26.34 4.83 -13.23
CA GLY A 143 -26.92 6.16 -13.32
C GLY A 143 -26.69 7.05 -12.08
N VAL A 144 -25.75 6.69 -11.19
CA VAL A 144 -25.42 7.46 -9.99
C VAL A 144 -24.23 8.41 -10.21
N PHE A 145 -23.44 8.18 -11.26
CA PHE A 145 -22.41 9.10 -11.72
C PHE A 145 -22.76 9.65 -13.10
N ARG A 146 -22.31 10.88 -13.37
CA ARG A 146 -22.40 11.46 -14.72
C ARG A 146 -21.45 10.72 -15.66
N ASP A 147 -21.78 10.74 -16.94
CA ASP A 147 -20.92 10.20 -17.98
C ASP A 147 -19.61 10.99 -18.09
N VAL A 148 -18.49 10.31 -17.97
CA VAL A 148 -17.12 10.86 -18.08
C VAL A 148 -16.25 9.86 -18.83
N ASP A 149 -15.10 10.32 -19.34
CA ASP A 149 -14.04 9.39 -19.77
C ASP A 149 -13.45 8.69 -18.54
N VAL A 150 -13.74 7.39 -18.43
CA VAL A 150 -13.38 6.58 -17.25
C VAL A 150 -11.87 6.47 -17.08
N GLU A 151 -11.15 6.24 -18.17
CA GLU A 151 -9.70 6.03 -18.14
C GLU A 151 -8.95 7.33 -17.81
N GLU A 152 -9.33 8.43 -18.45
CA GLU A 152 -8.74 9.75 -18.17
C GLU A 152 -9.05 10.19 -16.73
N THR A 153 -10.29 9.99 -16.27
CA THR A 153 -10.70 10.37 -14.93
C THR A 153 -9.99 9.52 -13.86
N ALA A 154 -9.88 8.21 -14.07
CA ALA A 154 -9.15 7.32 -13.17
C ALA A 154 -7.65 7.70 -13.11
N ALA A 155 -7.03 7.98 -14.25
CA ALA A 155 -5.65 8.42 -14.31
C ALA A 155 -5.43 9.74 -13.55
N LEU A 156 -6.36 10.70 -13.67
CA LEU A 156 -6.28 11.98 -12.97
C LEU A 156 -6.44 11.83 -11.45
N LEU A 157 -7.33 10.94 -11.00
CA LEU A 157 -7.60 10.75 -9.56
C LEU A 157 -6.48 9.98 -8.84
N VAL A 158 -5.68 9.20 -9.56
CA VAL A 158 -4.59 8.38 -9.00
C VAL A 158 -3.21 9.01 -9.22
N ALA A 159 -3.10 10.05 -10.04
CA ALA A 159 -1.83 10.75 -10.31
C ALA A 159 -1.28 11.51 -9.02
#